data_7ccf9aa0dc1ebf0c4cc7a6521a791eed
#
_entry.id   7ccf9aa0dc1ebf0c4cc7a6521a791eed
#
_cell.length_a   1.000
_cell.length_b   1.000
_cell.length_c   1.000
_cell.angle_alpha   90.00
_cell.angle_beta   90.00
_cell.angle_gamma   90.00
#
_symmetry.space_group_name_H-M   'P 1'
#
loop_
_entity.id
_entity.type
_entity.pdbx_description
1 polymer ?
#
loop_
_entity_poly.entity_id
_entity_poly.type
_entity_poly.pdbx_seq_one_letter_code
_entity_poly.pdbx_strand_id
1 'polypeptide(L)'
;MKTCLVVDDSRVIRKVACRIFSDLSYQTVEAENGAEALVACRRQMPDVILLDGHMPQMSGIDFLRSLRSETKGNHPIVLYCTTENDVAHIGEAMAAGADEYILKPYDKVLIEAKLAEVGLVQAR
;
A
#
# COMPACT_ATOMS: atom_id res chain seq x y z
N MET A 1 6.24 11.25 -12.99
CA MET A 1 5.88 9.83 -12.83
C MET A 1 5.47 9.55 -11.39
N LYS A 2 4.37 8.87 -11.20
CA LYS A 2 3.90 8.54 -9.85
C LYS A 2 4.77 7.46 -9.21
N THR A 3 4.88 7.49 -7.90
CA THR A 3 5.68 6.56 -7.11
C THR A 3 4.78 5.68 -6.26
N CYS A 4 5.06 4.38 -6.25
CA CYS A 4 4.41 3.41 -5.38
C CYS A 4 5.41 2.81 -4.41
N LEU A 5 5.07 2.82 -3.13
CA LEU A 5 5.82 2.12 -2.09
C LEU A 5 5.13 0.78 -1.83
N VAL A 6 5.86 -0.31 -2.01
CA VAL A 6 5.35 -1.66 -1.75
C VAL A 6 5.90 -2.13 -0.40
N VAL A 7 5.01 -2.35 0.55
CA VAL A 7 5.35 -2.75 1.92
C VAL A 7 4.84 -4.16 2.17
N ASP A 8 5.74 -5.12 2.26
CA ASP A 8 5.42 -6.53 2.49
C ASP A 8 6.68 -7.22 3.01
N ASP A 9 6.54 -8.12 3.98
CA ASP A 9 7.70 -8.84 4.51
C ASP A 9 8.21 -9.94 3.57
N SER A 10 7.41 -10.34 2.58
CA SER A 10 7.80 -11.35 1.59
C SER A 10 8.49 -10.68 0.40
N ARG A 11 9.76 -11.04 0.19
CA ARG A 11 10.51 -10.55 -0.96
C ARG A 11 9.85 -10.94 -2.28
N VAL A 12 9.33 -12.16 -2.38
CA VAL A 12 8.67 -12.64 -3.60
C VAL A 12 7.43 -11.80 -3.91
N ILE A 13 6.61 -11.56 -2.90
CA ILE A 13 5.40 -10.73 -3.07
C ILE A 13 5.78 -9.30 -3.48
N ARG A 14 6.80 -8.70 -2.84
CA ARG A 14 7.26 -7.37 -3.23
C ARG A 14 7.68 -7.32 -4.70
N LYS A 15 8.43 -8.33 -5.16
CA LYS A 15 8.88 -8.36 -6.56
C LYS A 15 7.72 -8.46 -7.54
N VAL A 16 6.73 -9.29 -7.23
CA VAL A 16 5.52 -9.41 -8.05
C VAL A 16 4.77 -8.08 -8.07
N ALA A 17 4.57 -7.47 -6.92
CA ALA A 17 3.85 -6.20 -6.82
C ALA A 17 4.59 -5.07 -7.55
N CYS A 18 5.90 -4.97 -7.39
CA CYS A 18 6.70 -3.97 -8.09
C CYS A 18 6.60 -4.14 -9.61
N ARG A 19 6.59 -5.38 -10.11
CA ARG A 19 6.41 -5.63 -11.53
C ARG A 19 5.06 -5.13 -12.02
N ILE A 20 4.00 -5.38 -11.25
CA ILE A 20 2.66 -4.91 -11.59
C ILE A 20 2.64 -3.38 -11.69
N PHE A 21 3.14 -2.69 -10.67
CA PHE A 21 3.14 -1.22 -10.65
C PHE A 21 4.07 -0.64 -11.70
N SER A 22 5.20 -1.27 -11.96
CA SER A 22 6.11 -0.85 -13.03
C SER A 22 5.43 -0.95 -14.40
N ASP A 23 4.68 -2.02 -14.64
CA ASP A 23 3.89 -2.18 -15.86
C ASP A 23 2.78 -1.12 -15.98
N LEU A 24 2.35 -0.55 -14.87
CA LEU A 24 1.36 0.54 -14.83
C LEU A 24 2.02 1.93 -14.83
N SER A 25 3.32 1.99 -15.13
CA SER A 25 4.09 3.21 -15.27
C SER A 25 4.37 3.94 -13.94
N TYR A 26 4.44 3.20 -12.84
CA TYR A 26 4.87 3.73 -11.56
C TYR A 26 6.36 3.48 -11.34
N GLN A 27 7.03 4.41 -10.67
CA GLN A 27 8.31 4.11 -10.03
C GLN A 27 8.02 3.37 -8.74
N THR A 28 8.81 2.35 -8.44
CA THR A 28 8.54 1.52 -7.27
C THR A 28 9.68 1.60 -6.25
N VAL A 29 9.30 1.59 -4.98
CA VAL A 29 10.21 1.51 -3.84
C VAL A 29 9.69 0.38 -2.96
N GLU A 30 10.58 -0.37 -2.33
CA GLU A 30 10.21 -1.50 -1.47
C GLU A 30 10.56 -1.23 -0.02
N ALA A 31 9.74 -1.76 0.88
CA ALA A 31 10.03 -1.81 2.31
C ALA A 31 9.57 -3.16 2.84
N GLU A 32 10.35 -3.78 3.72
CA GLU A 32 10.01 -5.10 4.25
C GLU A 32 9.27 -5.06 5.59
N ASN A 33 9.13 -3.88 6.17
CA ASN A 33 8.39 -3.70 7.42
C ASN A 33 7.94 -2.25 7.56
N GLY A 34 7.12 -1.99 8.58
CA GLY A 34 6.55 -0.67 8.81
C GLY A 34 7.58 0.40 9.15
N ALA A 35 8.65 0.05 9.87
CA ALA A 35 9.70 1.00 10.22
C ALA A 35 10.46 1.48 8.98
N GLU A 36 10.83 0.55 8.09
CA GLU A 36 11.45 0.90 6.81
C GLU A 36 10.52 1.73 5.94
N ALA A 37 9.23 1.39 5.96
CA ALA A 37 8.24 2.12 5.18
C ALA A 37 8.13 3.56 5.65
N LEU A 38 8.14 3.82 6.96
CA LEU A 38 8.12 5.18 7.48
C LEU A 38 9.36 5.97 7.07
N VAL A 39 10.54 5.34 7.11
CA VAL A 39 11.78 5.98 6.66
C VAL A 39 11.66 6.35 5.18
N ALA A 40 11.17 5.43 4.36
CA ALA A 40 10.98 5.68 2.92
C ALA A 40 10.02 6.85 2.68
N CYS A 41 8.91 6.91 3.41
CA CYS A 41 7.93 7.98 3.30
C CYS A 41 8.52 9.34 3.69
N ARG A 42 9.38 9.37 4.71
CA ARG A 42 10.03 10.61 5.14
C ARG A 42 11.03 11.12 4.13
N ARG A 43 11.69 10.22 3.39
CA ARG A 43 12.62 10.60 2.31
C ARG A 43 11.88 11.18 1.12
N GLN A 44 10.82 10.51 0.71
CA GLN A 44 9.98 10.94 -0.41
C GLN A 44 8.60 10.33 -0.22
N MET A 45 7.61 11.17 0.06
CA MET A 45 6.24 10.70 0.26
C MET A 45 5.72 10.11 -1.05
N PRO A 46 5.33 8.82 -1.08
CA PRO A 46 4.83 8.21 -2.31
C PRO A 46 3.42 8.66 -2.66
N ASP A 47 3.01 8.40 -3.89
CA ASP A 47 1.63 8.67 -4.32
C ASP A 47 0.68 7.55 -3.93
N VAL A 48 1.19 6.31 -3.96
CA VAL A 48 0.43 5.10 -3.61
C VAL A 48 1.27 4.24 -2.68
N ILE A 49 0.64 3.61 -1.71
CA ILE A 49 1.26 2.60 -0.87
C ILE A 49 0.44 1.32 -0.99
N LEU A 50 1.07 0.23 -1.41
CA LEU A 50 0.50 -1.10 -1.34
C LEU A 50 1.00 -1.72 -0.04
N LEU A 51 0.13 -1.89 0.94
CA LEU A 51 0.49 -2.19 2.32
C LEU A 51 -0.03 -3.56 2.73
N ASP A 52 0.89 -4.46 3.08
CA ASP A 52 0.54 -5.74 3.70
C ASP A 52 0.03 -5.50 5.12
N GLY A 53 -1.14 -6.05 5.42
CA GLY A 53 -1.73 -5.93 6.76
C GLY A 53 -1.06 -6.80 7.81
N HIS A 54 -0.38 -7.87 7.39
CA HIS A 54 0.19 -8.89 8.29
C HIS A 54 1.71 -8.88 8.22
N MET A 55 2.33 -8.02 8.99
CA MET A 55 3.78 -7.92 9.07
C MET A 55 4.24 -8.15 10.50
N PRO A 56 5.45 -8.72 10.70
CA PRO A 56 5.99 -8.84 12.05
C PRO A 56 6.32 -7.46 12.63
N GLN A 57 6.32 -7.35 13.94
CA GLN A 57 6.68 -6.16 14.72
C GLN A 57 5.64 -5.06 14.63
N MET A 58 5.57 -4.34 13.52
CA MET A 58 4.60 -3.26 13.33
C MET A 58 3.54 -3.72 12.32
N SER A 59 2.28 -3.83 12.75
CA SER A 59 1.18 -4.21 11.86
C SER A 59 0.91 -3.12 10.82
N GLY A 60 0.21 -3.50 9.74
CA GLY A 60 -0.19 -2.53 8.73
C GLY A 60 -1.03 -1.39 9.32
N ILE A 61 -1.91 -1.72 10.27
CA ILE A 61 -2.77 -0.72 10.91
C ILE A 61 -1.92 0.25 11.75
N ASP A 62 -0.94 -0.24 12.50
CA ASP A 62 -0.03 0.61 13.27
C ASP A 62 0.78 1.52 12.37
N PHE A 63 1.27 0.98 11.25
CA PHE A 63 1.96 1.79 10.23
C PHE A 63 1.04 2.91 9.71
N LEU A 64 -0.21 2.59 9.38
CA LEU A 64 -1.18 3.56 8.89
C LEU A 64 -1.38 4.71 9.87
N ARG A 65 -1.57 4.39 11.15
CA ARG A 65 -1.75 5.42 12.18
C ARG A 65 -0.54 6.35 12.24
N SER A 66 0.66 5.77 12.20
CA SER A 66 1.90 6.54 12.21
C SER A 66 2.03 7.39 10.96
N LEU A 67 1.76 6.82 9.79
CA LEU A 67 1.82 7.52 8.51
C LEU A 67 0.89 8.75 8.51
N ARG A 68 -0.37 8.55 8.90
CA ARG A 68 -1.37 9.63 8.82
C ARG A 68 -1.09 10.76 9.81
N SER A 69 -0.24 10.54 10.81
CA SER A 69 0.20 11.58 11.74
C SER A 69 1.45 12.34 11.27
N GLU A 70 2.11 11.85 10.21
CA GLU A 70 3.30 12.52 9.66
C GLU A 70 2.92 13.73 8.81
N THR A 71 3.86 14.68 8.67
CA THR A 71 3.73 15.79 7.74
C THR A 71 3.56 15.24 6.32
N LYS A 72 2.54 15.69 5.61
CA LYS A 72 2.15 15.19 4.28
C LYS A 72 1.72 13.72 4.30
N GLY A 73 1.52 13.13 5.46
CA GLY A 73 1.14 11.72 5.60
C GLY A 73 -0.27 11.40 5.10
N ASN A 74 -1.08 12.40 4.77
CA ASN A 74 -2.40 12.20 4.17
C ASN A 74 -2.36 12.18 2.64
N HIS A 75 -1.20 12.47 2.03
CA HIS A 75 -1.06 12.47 0.57
C HIS A 75 -1.19 11.08 -0.07
N PRO A 76 -0.53 10.03 0.45
CA PRO A 76 -0.57 8.74 -0.23
C PRO A 76 -1.96 8.11 -0.20
N ILE A 77 -2.34 7.52 -1.33
CA ILE A 77 -3.46 6.59 -1.40
C ILE A 77 -2.94 5.25 -0.90
N VAL A 78 -3.60 4.66 0.09
CA VAL A 78 -3.18 3.39 0.68
C VAL A 78 -4.14 2.28 0.30
N LEU A 79 -3.60 1.25 -0.36
CA LEU A 79 -4.31 0.00 -0.66
C LEU A 79 -3.85 -1.03 0.39
N TYR A 80 -4.77 -1.40 1.26
CA TYR A 80 -4.48 -2.32 2.37
C TYR A 80 -4.72 -3.76 1.94
N CYS A 81 -3.67 -4.58 1.93
CA CYS A 81 -3.72 -5.95 1.45
C CYS A 81 -3.83 -6.94 2.61
N THR A 82 -4.80 -7.82 2.56
CA THR A 82 -5.01 -8.80 3.61
C THR A 82 -5.54 -10.11 3.03
N THR A 83 -5.29 -11.22 3.73
CA THR A 83 -5.93 -12.50 3.45
C THR A 83 -7.22 -12.66 4.25
N GLU A 84 -7.46 -11.77 5.22
CA GLU A 84 -8.65 -11.83 6.07
C GLU A 84 -9.84 -11.19 5.39
N ASN A 85 -10.95 -11.89 5.38
CA ASN A 85 -12.23 -11.37 4.88
C ASN A 85 -13.14 -11.05 6.06
N ASP A 86 -12.59 -10.43 7.10
CA ASP A 86 -13.30 -10.04 8.30
C ASP A 86 -13.68 -8.56 8.19
N VAL A 87 -14.97 -8.29 8.18
CA VAL A 87 -15.51 -6.94 8.07
C VAL A 87 -14.98 -6.04 9.17
N ALA A 88 -14.83 -6.55 10.40
CA ALA A 88 -14.32 -5.77 11.52
C ALA A 88 -12.86 -5.37 11.32
N HIS A 89 -12.03 -6.30 10.83
CA HIS A 89 -10.61 -6.04 10.54
C HIS A 89 -10.46 -5.01 9.40
N ILE A 90 -11.22 -5.19 8.33
CA ILE A 90 -11.20 -4.26 7.19
C ILE A 90 -11.68 -2.89 7.64
N GLY A 91 -12.74 -2.83 8.45
CA GLY A 91 -13.25 -1.57 9.00
C GLY A 91 -12.22 -0.87 9.86
N GLU A 92 -11.44 -1.60 10.65
CA GLU A 92 -10.37 -1.04 11.46
C GLU A 92 -9.27 -0.43 10.59
N ALA A 93 -8.88 -1.10 9.51
CA ALA A 93 -7.90 -0.58 8.57
C ALA A 93 -8.40 0.70 7.88
N MET A 94 -9.65 0.72 7.45
CA MET A 94 -10.25 1.89 6.81
C MET A 94 -10.30 3.06 7.81
N ALA A 95 -10.70 2.81 9.05
CA ALA A 95 -10.73 3.82 10.11
C ALA A 95 -9.33 4.36 10.43
N ALA A 96 -8.29 3.53 10.30
CA ALA A 96 -6.91 3.95 10.53
C ALA A 96 -6.34 4.77 9.37
N GLY A 97 -7.03 4.84 8.22
CA GLY A 97 -6.64 5.70 7.13
C GLY A 97 -6.36 5.02 5.80
N ALA A 98 -6.70 3.74 5.64
CA ALA A 98 -6.63 3.09 4.33
C ALA A 98 -7.71 3.66 3.42
N ASP A 99 -7.41 3.78 2.12
CA ASP A 99 -8.36 4.29 1.14
C ASP A 99 -9.18 3.18 0.51
N GLU A 100 -8.61 2.00 0.40
CA GLU A 100 -9.28 0.82 -0.13
C GLU A 100 -8.57 -0.42 0.42
N TYR A 101 -9.25 -1.56 0.37
CA TYR A 101 -8.63 -2.84 0.71
C TYR A 101 -8.57 -3.74 -0.51
N ILE A 102 -7.68 -4.72 -0.47
CA ILE A 102 -7.54 -5.69 -1.53
C ILE A 102 -7.24 -7.06 -0.91
N LEU A 103 -7.97 -8.08 -1.32
CA LEU A 103 -7.76 -9.43 -0.79
C LEU A 103 -6.67 -10.15 -1.58
N LYS A 104 -5.76 -10.80 -0.86
CA LYS A 104 -4.75 -11.67 -1.47
C LYS A 104 -5.38 -13.02 -1.83
N PRO A 105 -4.94 -13.67 -2.90
CA PRO A 105 -3.95 -13.18 -3.87
C PRO A 105 -4.57 -12.16 -4.83
N TYR A 106 -3.75 -11.22 -5.28
CA TYR A 106 -4.17 -10.21 -6.25
C TYR A 106 -3.37 -10.34 -7.55
N ASP A 107 -3.87 -9.73 -8.61
CA ASP A 107 -3.19 -9.66 -9.90
C ASP A 107 -3.26 -8.23 -10.44
N LYS A 108 -2.70 -8.01 -11.62
CA LYS A 108 -2.66 -6.69 -12.24
C LYS A 108 -4.07 -6.14 -12.49
N VAL A 109 -5.00 -6.98 -12.92
CA VAL A 109 -6.38 -6.56 -13.21
C VAL A 109 -7.04 -6.01 -11.94
N LEU A 110 -6.88 -6.70 -10.82
CA LEU A 110 -7.47 -6.28 -9.54
C LEU A 110 -6.82 -4.99 -9.05
N ILE A 111 -5.49 -4.87 -9.16
CA ILE A 111 -4.78 -3.63 -8.80
C ILE A 111 -5.28 -2.46 -9.63
N GLU A 112 -5.40 -2.62 -10.95
CA GLU A 112 -5.91 -1.56 -11.82
C GLU A 112 -7.32 -1.14 -11.43
N ALA A 113 -8.19 -2.11 -11.11
CA ALA A 113 -9.56 -1.82 -10.71
C ALA A 113 -9.59 -1.00 -9.42
N LYS A 114 -8.75 -1.35 -8.44
CA LYS A 114 -8.69 -0.62 -7.17
C LYS A 114 -8.12 0.79 -7.35
N LEU A 115 -7.11 0.95 -8.19
CA LEU A 115 -6.57 2.27 -8.50
C LEU A 115 -7.63 3.16 -9.16
N ALA A 116 -8.43 2.61 -10.07
CA ALA A 116 -9.51 3.34 -10.68
C ALA A 116 -10.57 3.77 -9.65
N GLU A 117 -10.91 2.90 -8.70
CA GLU A 117 -11.87 3.20 -7.64
C GLU A 117 -11.43 4.39 -6.78
N VAL A 118 -10.14 4.55 -6.57
CA VAL A 118 -9.59 5.66 -5.77
C VAL A 118 -9.17 6.86 -6.62
N GLY A 119 -9.54 6.88 -7.89
CA GLY A 119 -9.31 8.02 -8.77
C GLY A 119 -7.95 8.06 -9.45
N LEU A 120 -7.17 6.99 -9.40
CA LEU A 120 -5.86 6.90 -10.03
C LEU A 120 -5.97 6.09 -11.33
N VAL A 121 -6.45 6.75 -12.38
CA VAL A 121 -6.62 6.11 -13.69
C VAL A 121 -5.34 6.25 -14.50
N GLN A 122 -4.92 5.15 -15.11
CA GLN A 122 -3.76 5.13 -15.98
C GLN A 122 -4.04 5.94 -17.25
N ALA A 123 -3.17 6.90 -17.57
CA ALA A 123 -3.23 7.60 -18.83
C ALA A 123 -2.83 6.66 -19.99
N ARG A 124 -3.50 6.78 -21.10
CA ARG A 124 -3.25 5.93 -22.26
C ARG A 124 -2.96 6.75 -23.50
#